data_1149300c2fe17b3ed23695f1125eaf6a
#
_entry.id   1149300c2fe17b3ed23695f1125eaf6a
#
_cell.length_a   1.000
_cell.length_b   1.000
_cell.length_c   1.000
_cell.angle_alpha   90.00
_cell.angle_beta   90.00
_cell.angle_gamma   90.00
#
_symmetry.space_group_name_H-M   'P 1'
#
loop_
_entity.id
_entity.type
_entity.pdbx_description
1 polymer ?
#
loop_
_entity_poly.entity_id
_entity_poly.type
_entity_poly.pdbx_seq_one_letter_code
_entity_poly.pdbx_strand_id
1 'polypeptide(L)'
;MTPWFIVTKQFTPNDGNAWSKYIQRSGLTQLTELVSLDTMLCPTLLPKIKDDYWAHIVNEDFMIRFFVDFDFLMEQVAGIEKKNVLCVFRNPTQQPMAPPVANFEFLGFDLLETYGSDTSALTNCEGFPDVFANSELSSVGLLHEFERAVDVQTRLRSMHPEEPHADCDLWAIFRAVGI
;
A
#
# COMPACT_ATOMS: atom_id res chain seq x y z
N MET A 1 3.24 17.91 4.48
CA MET A 1 3.35 16.65 3.71
C MET A 1 2.14 16.58 2.80
N THR A 2 2.32 16.31 1.52
CA THR A 2 1.23 16.29 0.53
C THR A 2 0.63 14.89 0.48
N PRO A 3 -0.70 14.74 0.65
CA PRO A 3 -1.36 13.45 0.48
C PRO A 3 -1.40 13.09 -1.02
N TRP A 4 -1.24 11.80 -1.31
CA TRP A 4 -1.49 11.25 -2.63
C TRP A 4 -2.62 10.24 -2.56
N PHE A 5 -3.32 10.04 -3.66
CA PHE A 5 -4.50 9.19 -3.71
C PHE A 5 -4.34 8.10 -4.76
N ILE A 6 -4.87 6.91 -4.45
CA ILE A 6 -4.85 5.77 -5.35
C ILE A 6 -6.08 4.90 -5.11
N VAL A 7 -6.50 4.19 -6.13
CA VAL A 7 -7.55 3.17 -5.99
C VAL A 7 -6.98 1.82 -6.38
N THR A 8 -7.10 0.86 -5.48
CA THR A 8 -6.64 -0.51 -5.68
C THR A 8 -7.79 -1.50 -5.60
N LYS A 9 -7.63 -2.65 -6.24
CA LYS A 9 -8.54 -3.78 -6.06
C LYS A 9 -8.45 -4.29 -4.63
N GLN A 10 -9.59 -4.61 -4.02
CA GLN A 10 -9.61 -5.38 -2.77
C GLN A 10 -9.10 -6.80 -3.05
N PHE A 11 -8.26 -7.31 -2.16
CA PHE A 11 -7.82 -8.70 -2.16
C PHE A 11 -8.24 -9.35 -0.84
N THR A 12 -9.19 -10.28 -0.93
CA THR A 12 -9.93 -10.82 0.20
C THR A 12 -10.16 -12.32 0.05
N PRO A 13 -10.65 -13.04 1.07
CA PRO A 13 -11.06 -14.44 0.95
C PRO A 13 -12.03 -14.72 -0.21
N ASN A 14 -12.78 -13.71 -0.66
CA ASN A 14 -13.69 -13.85 -1.81
C ASN A 14 -12.96 -14.03 -3.16
N ASP A 15 -11.65 -13.78 -3.22
CA ASP A 15 -10.81 -14.10 -4.38
C ASP A 15 -10.47 -15.62 -4.47
N GLY A 16 -10.99 -16.42 -3.56
CA GLY A 16 -11.02 -17.87 -3.62
C GLY A 16 -9.63 -18.51 -3.65
N ASN A 17 -9.30 -19.21 -4.74
CA ASN A 17 -8.05 -19.97 -4.85
C ASN A 17 -6.81 -19.06 -4.85
N ALA A 18 -6.89 -17.84 -5.38
CA ALA A 18 -5.78 -16.89 -5.36
C ALA A 18 -5.44 -16.48 -3.92
N TRP A 19 -6.45 -16.15 -3.13
CA TRP A 19 -6.31 -15.86 -1.70
C TRP A 19 -5.73 -17.03 -0.93
N SER A 20 -6.31 -18.23 -1.09
CA SER A 20 -5.86 -19.43 -0.35
C SER A 20 -4.40 -19.78 -0.64
N LYS A 21 -3.96 -19.66 -1.91
CA LYS A 21 -2.57 -19.89 -2.30
C LYS A 21 -1.64 -18.83 -1.71
N TYR A 22 -2.06 -17.57 -1.69
CA TYR A 22 -1.29 -16.48 -1.10
C TYR A 22 -1.09 -16.71 0.41
N ILE A 23 -2.16 -16.97 1.16
CA ILE A 23 -2.09 -17.24 2.60
C ILE A 23 -1.21 -18.44 2.91
N GLN A 24 -1.31 -19.52 2.11
CA GLN A 24 -0.47 -20.71 2.28
C GLN A 24 1.03 -20.40 2.09
N ARG A 25 1.37 -19.52 1.14
CA ARG A 25 2.76 -19.17 0.84
C ARG A 25 3.34 -18.15 1.81
N SER A 26 2.59 -17.11 2.11
CA SER A 26 3.03 -16.03 2.97
C SER A 26 3.00 -16.38 4.46
N GLY A 27 2.17 -17.34 4.87
CA GLY A 27 1.91 -17.67 6.27
C GLY A 27 1.14 -16.60 7.04
N LEU A 28 0.57 -15.59 6.35
CA LEU A 28 -0.17 -14.47 6.96
C LEU A 28 -1.62 -14.88 7.27
N THR A 29 -1.79 -15.86 8.14
CA THR A 29 -3.10 -16.47 8.45
C THR A 29 -4.07 -15.56 9.19
N GLN A 30 -3.60 -14.45 9.77
CA GLN A 30 -4.41 -13.45 10.47
C GLN A 30 -5.12 -12.47 9.53
N LEU A 31 -4.79 -12.47 8.23
CA LEU A 31 -5.39 -11.53 7.28
C LEU A 31 -6.87 -11.81 7.07
N THR A 32 -7.67 -10.76 7.14
CA THR A 32 -9.08 -10.74 6.70
C THR A 32 -9.24 -10.06 5.33
N GLU A 33 -8.30 -9.21 4.99
CA GLU A 33 -8.13 -8.51 3.73
C GLU A 33 -6.64 -8.19 3.58
N LEU A 34 -6.14 -8.05 2.37
CA LEU A 34 -4.85 -7.46 2.11
C LEU A 34 -5.03 -6.05 1.56
N VAL A 35 -4.44 -5.07 2.24
CA VAL A 35 -4.31 -3.70 1.76
C VAL A 35 -2.82 -3.39 1.61
N SER A 36 -2.38 -3.18 0.39
CA SER A 36 -0.99 -2.87 0.07
C SER A 36 -0.93 -2.03 -1.20
N LEU A 37 0.19 -1.37 -1.39
CA LEU A 37 0.55 -0.73 -2.66
C LEU A 37 1.25 -1.70 -3.63
N ASP A 38 1.42 -2.96 -3.24
CA ASP A 38 1.91 -4.04 -4.11
C ASP A 38 0.94 -4.26 -5.27
N THR A 39 1.36 -3.88 -6.48
CA THR A 39 0.48 -3.93 -7.66
C THR A 39 0.21 -5.33 -8.18
N MET A 40 0.99 -6.33 -7.77
CA MET A 40 0.72 -7.73 -8.11
C MET A 40 -0.41 -8.32 -7.26
N LEU A 41 -0.51 -7.92 -6.00
CA LEU A 41 -1.52 -8.41 -5.06
C LEU A 41 -2.76 -7.51 -5.06
N CYS A 42 -2.54 -6.20 -5.05
CA CYS A 42 -3.57 -5.17 -5.02
C CYS A 42 -3.46 -4.24 -6.25
N PRO A 43 -3.76 -4.73 -7.46
CA PRO A 43 -3.57 -3.95 -8.68
C PRO A 43 -4.39 -2.65 -8.66
N THR A 44 -3.83 -1.61 -9.26
CA THR A 44 -4.51 -0.34 -9.41
C THR A 44 -5.71 -0.46 -10.34
N LEU A 45 -6.83 0.13 -9.95
CA LEU A 45 -8.09 0.15 -10.71
C LEU A 45 -8.24 1.46 -11.48
N LEU A 46 -7.24 1.78 -12.29
CA LEU A 46 -7.28 2.99 -13.09
C LEU A 46 -7.72 2.67 -14.51
N PRO A 47 -8.66 3.43 -15.08
CA PRO A 47 -8.94 3.36 -16.50
C PRO A 47 -7.69 3.76 -17.29
N LYS A 48 -7.67 3.46 -18.59
CA LYS A 48 -6.56 3.87 -19.48
C LYS A 48 -6.31 5.36 -19.33
N ILE A 49 -5.03 5.72 -19.11
CA ILE A 49 -4.59 7.11 -19.01
C ILE A 49 -5.03 7.85 -20.27
N LYS A 50 -5.76 8.93 -20.08
CA LYS A 50 -6.12 9.91 -21.11
C LYS A 50 -5.20 11.12 -20.96
N ASP A 51 -5.10 11.94 -21.99
CA ASP A 51 -4.17 13.10 -22.00
C ASP A 51 -4.47 14.12 -20.88
N ASP A 52 -5.72 14.22 -20.43
CA ASP A 52 -6.14 15.12 -19.35
C ASP A 52 -5.72 14.63 -17.93
N TYR A 53 -5.35 13.38 -17.76
CA TYR A 53 -4.89 12.87 -16.47
C TYR A 53 -3.58 13.47 -15.97
N TRP A 54 -2.70 13.88 -16.88
CA TRP A 54 -1.37 14.38 -16.52
C TRP A 54 -1.36 15.56 -15.55
N ALA A 55 -2.41 16.39 -15.58
CA ALA A 55 -2.55 17.51 -14.65
C ALA A 55 -2.92 17.08 -13.21
N HIS A 56 -3.39 15.86 -13.01
CA HIS A 56 -3.95 15.36 -11.76
C HIS A 56 -3.11 14.25 -11.10
N ILE A 57 -2.04 13.79 -11.75
CA ILE A 57 -1.15 12.75 -11.22
C ILE A 57 0.14 13.34 -10.66
N VAL A 58 0.77 12.58 -9.77
CA VAL A 58 2.09 12.89 -9.24
C VAL A 58 3.11 12.73 -10.37
N ASN A 59 3.88 13.79 -10.62
CA ASN A 59 4.90 13.81 -11.67
C ASN A 59 6.25 13.34 -11.08
N GLU A 60 6.33 12.06 -10.74
CA GLU A 60 7.54 11.39 -10.30
C GLU A 60 7.65 10.05 -11.05
N ASP A 61 8.87 9.53 -11.19
CA ASP A 61 9.15 8.27 -11.87
C ASP A 61 8.82 7.06 -10.98
N PHE A 62 7.52 6.87 -10.69
CA PHE A 62 7.03 5.65 -10.04
C PHE A 62 6.43 4.70 -11.07
N MET A 63 6.53 3.41 -10.79
CA MET A 63 5.74 2.40 -11.49
C MET A 63 4.26 2.57 -11.18
N ILE A 64 3.93 2.96 -9.96
CA ILE A 64 2.56 3.24 -9.50
C ILE A 64 2.17 4.67 -9.83
N ARG A 65 0.93 4.85 -10.27
CA ARG A 65 0.37 6.18 -10.55
C ARG A 65 -0.48 6.65 -9.38
N PHE A 66 -0.03 7.73 -8.75
CA PHE A 66 -0.76 8.40 -7.68
C PHE A 66 -1.41 9.69 -8.19
N PHE A 67 -2.54 10.05 -7.61
CA PHE A 67 -3.27 11.29 -7.91
C PHE A 67 -3.06 12.31 -6.80
N VAL A 68 -3.01 13.58 -7.18
CA VAL A 68 -3.00 14.72 -6.24
C VAL A 68 -4.40 15.29 -6.03
N ASP A 69 -5.32 14.99 -6.93
CA ASP A 69 -6.69 15.47 -6.95
C ASP A 69 -7.65 14.33 -6.61
N PHE A 70 -8.23 14.38 -5.42
CA PHE A 70 -9.13 13.35 -4.90
C PHE A 70 -10.46 13.32 -5.67
N ASP A 71 -11.04 14.49 -5.94
CA ASP A 71 -12.35 14.57 -6.60
C ASP A 71 -12.26 14.05 -8.04
N PHE A 72 -11.20 14.43 -8.75
CA PHE A 72 -10.92 13.89 -10.07
C PHE A 72 -10.78 12.37 -10.05
N LEU A 73 -10.00 11.81 -9.11
CA LEU A 73 -9.86 10.37 -8.96
C LEU A 73 -11.21 9.69 -8.73
N MET A 74 -12.05 10.24 -7.85
CA MET A 74 -13.35 9.67 -7.53
C MET A 74 -14.30 9.65 -8.73
N GLU A 75 -14.25 10.67 -9.59
CA GLU A 75 -14.99 10.68 -10.86
C GLU A 75 -14.55 9.54 -11.79
N GLN A 76 -13.22 9.27 -11.87
CA GLN A 76 -12.69 8.24 -12.76
C GLN A 76 -13.04 6.81 -12.32
N VAL A 77 -13.24 6.60 -11.02
CA VAL A 77 -13.52 5.27 -10.44
C VAL A 77 -14.99 5.11 -10.03
N ALA A 78 -15.85 6.03 -10.45
CA ALA A 78 -17.28 5.93 -10.22
C ALA A 78 -17.84 4.61 -10.78
N GLY A 79 -18.63 3.90 -9.97
CA GLY A 79 -19.24 2.62 -10.37
C GLY A 79 -18.32 1.40 -10.31
N ILE A 80 -17.04 1.56 -9.96
CA ILE A 80 -16.16 0.40 -9.70
C ILE A 80 -16.48 -0.14 -8.30
N GLU A 81 -16.86 -1.40 -8.24
CA GLU A 81 -17.09 -2.13 -6.98
C GLU A 81 -15.81 -2.80 -6.48
N LYS A 82 -15.80 -3.23 -5.21
CA LYS A 82 -14.70 -3.98 -4.56
C LYS A 82 -13.34 -3.28 -4.71
N LYS A 83 -13.33 -2.00 -4.40
CA LYS A 83 -12.14 -1.15 -4.45
C LYS A 83 -11.76 -0.64 -3.05
N ASN A 84 -10.48 -0.41 -2.87
CA ASN A 84 -9.94 0.41 -1.79
C ASN A 84 -9.58 1.79 -2.35
N VAL A 85 -10.16 2.84 -1.81
CA VAL A 85 -9.77 4.23 -2.10
C VAL A 85 -8.81 4.64 -1.00
N LEU A 86 -7.55 4.80 -1.35
CA LEU A 86 -6.48 5.03 -0.39
C LEU A 86 -5.93 6.46 -0.51
N CYS A 87 -5.64 7.04 0.64
CA CYS A 87 -4.78 8.20 0.77
C CYS A 87 -3.45 7.74 1.37
N VAL A 88 -2.35 8.14 0.77
CA VAL A 88 -1.03 7.70 1.17
C VAL A 88 -0.07 8.88 1.36
N PHE A 89 0.90 8.69 2.27
CA PHE A 89 1.99 9.63 2.49
C PHE A 89 3.31 8.87 2.41
N ARG A 90 4.19 9.31 1.52
CA ARG A 90 5.52 8.72 1.32
C ARG A 90 6.53 9.29 2.32
N ASN A 91 7.31 8.43 2.93
CA ASN A 91 8.41 8.73 3.86
C ASN A 91 8.01 9.76 4.92
N PRO A 92 6.90 9.53 5.67
CA PRO A 92 6.50 10.43 6.73
C PRO A 92 7.58 10.49 7.82
N THR A 93 7.79 11.66 8.43
CA THR A 93 8.71 11.84 9.56
C THR A 93 8.05 11.59 10.93
N GLN A 94 6.74 11.42 10.91
CA GLN A 94 5.88 11.07 12.04
C GLN A 94 4.58 10.52 11.49
N GLN A 95 3.75 9.95 12.34
CA GLN A 95 2.42 9.52 11.89
C GLN A 95 1.63 10.72 11.35
N PRO A 96 1.19 10.70 10.08
CA PRO A 96 0.45 11.81 9.49
C PRO A 96 -1.00 11.84 9.98
N MET A 97 -1.65 12.98 9.81
CA MET A 97 -3.10 13.11 9.99
C MET A 97 -3.81 12.88 8.64
N ALA A 98 -5.01 12.31 8.72
CA ALA A 98 -5.87 12.15 7.55
C ALA A 98 -6.19 13.52 6.91
N PRO A 99 -6.21 13.63 5.57
CA PRO A 99 -6.60 14.85 4.90
C PRO A 99 -8.11 15.09 5.04
N PRO A 100 -8.58 16.36 5.08
CA PRO A 100 -9.99 16.67 5.34
C PRO A 100 -10.89 16.54 4.10
N VAL A 101 -10.41 15.97 3.00
CA VAL A 101 -11.17 15.85 1.73
C VAL A 101 -12.22 14.74 1.75
N ALA A 102 -12.10 13.79 2.66
CA ALA A 102 -13.07 12.71 2.89
C ALA A 102 -12.88 12.14 4.30
N ASN A 103 -13.77 11.22 4.70
CA ASN A 103 -13.58 10.48 5.94
C ASN A 103 -12.58 9.34 5.69
N PHE A 104 -11.36 9.49 6.22
CA PHE A 104 -10.29 8.50 6.13
C PHE A 104 -9.96 7.88 7.48
N GLU A 105 -9.85 6.55 7.52
CA GLU A 105 -9.29 5.81 8.66
C GLU A 105 -7.83 5.44 8.39
N PHE A 106 -6.97 5.57 9.39
CA PHE A 106 -5.59 5.11 9.34
C PHE A 106 -5.56 3.57 9.43
N LEU A 107 -4.89 2.93 8.46
CA LEU A 107 -4.75 1.47 8.44
C LEU A 107 -3.39 0.99 8.94
N GLY A 108 -2.33 1.76 8.72
CA GLY A 108 -0.97 1.38 9.07
C GLY A 108 0.07 1.87 8.08
N PHE A 109 1.25 1.25 8.16
CA PHE A 109 2.40 1.54 7.32
C PHE A 109 2.75 0.34 6.46
N ASP A 110 3.04 0.58 5.19
CA ASP A 110 3.64 -0.36 4.25
C ASP A 110 5.10 0.01 3.97
N LEU A 111 5.89 -0.96 3.57
CA LEU A 111 7.27 -0.80 3.14
C LEU A 111 7.38 -1.28 1.70
N LEU A 112 7.39 -0.35 0.75
CA LEU A 112 7.29 -0.63 -0.66
C LEU A 112 8.56 -0.27 -1.40
N GLU A 113 9.10 -1.21 -2.17
CA GLU A 113 10.09 -0.92 -3.19
C GLU A 113 9.41 -0.20 -4.36
N THR A 114 9.84 1.02 -4.67
CA THR A 114 9.22 1.86 -5.70
C THR A 114 10.05 2.05 -6.96
N TYR A 115 11.30 1.56 -6.95
CA TYR A 115 12.26 1.73 -8.05
C TYR A 115 12.65 0.38 -8.67
N GLY A 116 11.76 -0.30 -9.32
CA GLY A 116 12.11 -1.55 -10.02
C GLY A 116 11.03 -2.62 -9.94
N SER A 117 10.38 -2.74 -8.80
CA SER A 117 9.17 -3.54 -8.64
C SER A 117 8.27 -2.84 -7.63
N ASP A 118 6.96 -2.87 -7.85
CA ASP A 118 5.99 -2.33 -6.89
C ASP A 118 5.63 -3.42 -5.88
N THR A 119 6.63 -3.91 -5.14
CA THR A 119 6.45 -5.02 -4.19
C THR A 119 6.63 -4.55 -2.75
N SER A 120 5.78 -5.07 -1.86
CA SER A 120 5.87 -4.79 -0.43
C SER A 120 6.77 -5.78 0.26
N ALA A 121 7.70 -5.28 1.09
CA ALA A 121 8.54 -6.10 1.95
C ALA A 121 7.72 -6.82 3.04
N LEU A 122 6.59 -6.24 3.46
CA LEU A 122 5.77 -6.80 4.54
C LEU A 122 4.93 -7.99 4.07
N THR A 123 4.49 -7.97 2.82
CA THR A 123 3.53 -8.94 2.27
C THR A 123 4.15 -9.90 1.26
N ASN A 124 5.48 -9.83 1.10
CA ASN A 124 6.25 -10.77 0.31
C ASN A 124 6.12 -12.21 0.87
N CYS A 125 5.89 -13.17 -0.03
CA CYS A 125 5.69 -14.58 0.34
C CYS A 125 6.91 -15.23 1.02
N GLU A 126 8.11 -14.75 0.79
CA GLU A 126 9.32 -15.26 1.43
C GLU A 126 9.57 -14.60 2.79
N GLY A 127 9.04 -13.37 2.98
CA GLY A 127 9.13 -12.60 4.23
C GLY A 127 10.55 -12.32 4.69
N PHE A 128 10.66 -11.64 5.83
CA PHE A 128 11.92 -11.34 6.50
C PHE A 128 11.79 -11.67 8.00
N PRO A 129 11.73 -12.98 8.37
CA PRO A 129 11.43 -13.41 9.73
C PRO A 129 12.49 -13.01 10.76
N ASP A 130 13.69 -12.65 10.33
CA ASP A 130 14.76 -12.11 11.14
C ASP A 130 14.65 -10.58 11.37
N VAL A 131 13.77 -9.92 10.63
CA VAL A 131 13.50 -8.47 10.74
C VAL A 131 12.22 -8.18 11.49
N PHE A 132 11.13 -8.88 11.13
CA PHE A 132 9.81 -8.77 11.79
C PHE A 132 9.07 -10.10 11.75
N ALA A 133 8.16 -10.29 12.70
CA ALA A 133 7.30 -11.47 12.73
C ALA A 133 5.96 -11.18 12.01
N ASN A 134 5.40 -12.19 11.34
CA ASN A 134 4.08 -12.09 10.70
C ASN A 134 2.98 -11.62 11.68
N SER A 135 3.09 -11.98 12.96
CA SER A 135 2.13 -11.56 14.00
C SER A 135 2.17 -10.07 14.34
N GLU A 136 3.16 -9.33 13.87
CA GLU A 136 3.24 -7.87 14.05
C GLU A 136 2.38 -7.13 13.01
N LEU A 137 2.01 -7.81 11.93
CA LEU A 137 1.14 -7.22 10.92
C LEU A 137 -0.32 -7.28 11.37
N SER A 138 -1.04 -6.22 11.06
CA SER A 138 -2.49 -6.12 11.29
C SER A 138 -3.28 -7.12 10.44
N SER A 139 -4.58 -7.20 10.68
CA SER A 139 -5.49 -8.02 9.86
C SER A 139 -5.61 -7.57 8.39
N VAL A 140 -4.98 -6.47 8.02
CA VAL A 140 -4.88 -5.97 6.63
C VAL A 140 -3.46 -5.99 6.07
N GLY A 141 -2.48 -6.53 6.82
CA GLY A 141 -1.12 -6.74 6.35
C GLY A 141 -0.15 -5.56 6.56
N LEU A 142 -0.46 -4.62 7.43
CA LEU A 142 0.31 -3.41 7.66
C LEU A 142 0.88 -3.35 9.09
N LEU A 143 2.01 -2.67 9.28
CA LEU A 143 2.51 -2.30 10.61
C LEU A 143 1.70 -1.12 11.15
N HIS A 144 1.34 -1.16 12.44
CA HIS A 144 0.49 -0.11 13.01
C HIS A 144 1.29 1.07 13.58
N GLU A 145 2.44 0.80 14.19
CA GLU A 145 3.24 1.79 14.90
C GLU A 145 4.32 2.41 14.01
N PHE A 146 4.42 3.75 14.01
CA PHE A 146 5.38 4.49 13.19
C PHE A 146 6.83 4.10 13.50
N GLU A 147 7.19 4.10 14.79
CA GLU A 147 8.55 3.79 15.24
C GLU A 147 8.95 2.36 14.84
N ARG A 148 8.01 1.41 14.91
CA ARG A 148 8.26 0.03 14.49
C ARG A 148 8.45 -0.08 12.96
N ALA A 149 7.69 0.66 12.19
CA ALA A 149 7.83 0.68 10.74
C ALA A 149 9.19 1.25 10.31
N VAL A 150 9.65 2.32 10.98
CA VAL A 150 10.99 2.89 10.78
C VAL A 150 12.10 1.92 11.19
N ASP A 151 11.94 1.21 12.31
CA ASP A 151 12.90 0.19 12.76
C ASP A 151 12.99 -0.96 11.75
N VAL A 152 11.86 -1.48 11.27
CA VAL A 152 11.83 -2.54 10.23
C VAL A 152 12.52 -2.08 8.96
N GLN A 153 12.24 -0.87 8.45
CA GLN A 153 12.91 -0.30 7.29
C GLN A 153 14.44 -0.21 7.49
N THR A 154 14.86 0.26 8.65
CA THR A 154 16.29 0.39 8.99
C THR A 154 16.99 -0.98 9.06
N ARG A 155 16.32 -1.96 9.63
CA ARG A 155 16.84 -3.34 9.74
C ARG A 155 16.90 -4.01 8.37
N LEU A 156 15.92 -3.85 7.50
CA LEU A 156 15.98 -4.35 6.12
C LEU A 156 17.22 -3.83 5.41
N ARG A 157 17.49 -2.51 5.47
CA ARG A 157 18.68 -1.91 4.88
C ARG A 157 20.00 -2.43 5.45
N SER A 158 20.05 -2.70 6.75
CA SER A 158 21.29 -3.13 7.41
C SER A 158 21.54 -4.62 7.33
N MET A 159 20.50 -5.45 7.35
CA MET A 159 20.62 -6.91 7.41
C MET A 159 20.53 -7.55 6.02
N HIS A 160 19.83 -6.93 5.09
CA HIS A 160 19.59 -7.45 3.74
C HIS A 160 19.95 -6.41 2.64
N PRO A 161 21.16 -5.81 2.67
CA PRO A 161 21.51 -4.70 1.76
C PRO A 161 21.52 -5.09 0.28
N GLU A 162 21.62 -6.38 -0.04
CA GLU A 162 21.61 -6.90 -1.42
C GLU A 162 20.19 -7.20 -1.94
N GLU A 163 19.18 -7.15 -1.05
CA GLU A 163 17.80 -7.39 -1.45
C GLU A 163 17.15 -6.12 -2.00
N PRO A 164 16.31 -6.23 -3.04
CA PRO A 164 15.58 -5.06 -3.57
C PRO A 164 14.80 -4.31 -2.51
N HIS A 165 14.26 -5.01 -1.52
CA HIS A 165 13.52 -4.43 -0.40
C HIS A 165 14.37 -3.61 0.59
N ALA A 166 15.70 -3.62 0.47
CA ALA A 166 16.57 -2.74 1.26
C ALA A 166 16.30 -1.26 0.99
N ASP A 167 15.93 -0.92 -0.25
CA ASP A 167 15.63 0.45 -0.69
C ASP A 167 14.13 0.78 -0.70
N CYS A 168 13.35 0.12 0.16
CA CYS A 168 11.93 0.42 0.29
C CYS A 168 11.68 1.81 0.90
N ASP A 169 10.63 2.45 0.42
CA ASP A 169 10.04 3.63 1.03
C ASP A 169 9.00 3.25 2.09
N LEU A 170 8.88 4.07 3.12
CA LEU A 170 7.83 3.98 4.13
C LEU A 170 6.58 4.69 3.64
N TRP A 171 5.44 4.00 3.65
CA TRP A 171 4.16 4.54 3.21
C TRP A 171 3.12 4.46 4.33
N ALA A 172 2.62 5.61 4.78
CA ALA A 172 1.44 5.65 5.66
C ALA A 172 0.19 5.53 4.80
N ILE A 173 -0.70 4.60 5.15
CA ILE A 173 -1.90 4.26 4.37
C ILE A 173 -3.15 4.56 5.17
N PHE A 174 -4.04 5.31 4.56
CA PHE A 174 -5.40 5.58 5.03
C PHE A 174 -6.39 5.07 3.99
N ARG A 175 -7.55 4.61 4.45
CA ARG A 175 -8.66 4.18 3.59
C ARG A 175 -9.86 5.08 3.77
N ALA A 176 -10.48 5.50 2.68
CA ALA A 176 -11.74 6.21 2.71
C ALA A 176 -12.88 5.31 3.20
N VAL A 177 -13.71 5.85 4.07
CA VAL A 177 -14.83 5.14 4.71
C VAL A 177 -16.14 5.72 4.21
N GLY A 178 -17.06 4.84 3.80
CA GLY A 178 -18.41 5.25 3.40
C GLY A 178 -18.55 5.70 1.94
N ILE A 179 -17.59 5.35 1.08
CA ILE A 179 -17.64 5.61 -0.37
C ILE A 179 -17.63 4.31 -1.18
#